data_27103a3141a9f0a4f253938535f279fe
#
_entry.id   27103a3141a9f0a4f253938535f279fe
#
_cell.length_a   1.000
_cell.length_b   1.000
_cell.length_c   1.000
_cell.angle_alpha   90.00
_cell.angle_beta   90.00
_cell.angle_gamma   90.00
#
_symmetry.space_group_name_H-M   'P 1'
#
loop_
_entity.id
_entity.type
_entity.pdbx_description
1 polymer ?
#
loop_
_entity_poly.entity_id
_entity_poly.type
_entity_poly.pdbx_seq_one_letter_code
_entity_poly.pdbx_strand_id
1 'polypeptide(L)'
;MTKIRKMITKRGEEITMKYFDFLDHHVDDVISGRTDEFMELNEIASALAVSHKHLTDTIQKEKGNHPCHFYDEKIIEKAKALLTGTTLPIAHIAMKMTYDPSNFSKFFKKWTGMTPGDFRNSSTK
;
A
#
# COMPACT_ATOMS: atom_id res chain seq x y z
N MET A 1 -33.95 8.84 -9.88
CA MET A 1 -33.91 8.02 -8.66
C MET A 1 -32.56 7.41 -8.43
N THR A 2 -32.15 6.57 -9.36
CA THR A 2 -30.82 5.93 -9.29
C THR A 2 -29.70 6.97 -9.23
N LYS A 3 -29.85 8.09 -9.92
CA LYS A 3 -28.87 9.17 -9.91
C LYS A 3 -28.67 9.77 -8.52
N ILE A 4 -29.76 10.00 -7.81
CA ILE A 4 -29.68 10.58 -6.47
C ILE A 4 -28.98 9.63 -5.50
N ARG A 5 -29.30 8.35 -5.59
CA ARG A 5 -28.65 7.34 -4.75
C ARG A 5 -27.16 7.25 -5.04
N LYS A 6 -26.77 7.30 -6.31
CA LYS A 6 -25.37 7.31 -6.69
C LYS A 6 -24.63 8.51 -6.14
N MET A 7 -25.28 9.68 -6.17
CA MET A 7 -24.67 10.89 -5.64
C MET A 7 -24.49 10.84 -4.13
N ILE A 8 -25.38 10.20 -3.41
CA ILE A 8 -25.28 10.08 -1.96
C ILE A 8 -24.10 9.20 -1.56
N THR A 9 -23.89 8.07 -2.27
CA THR A 9 -22.79 7.15 -1.98
C THR A 9 -21.50 7.56 -2.66
N LYS A 10 -21.59 8.38 -3.69
CA LYS A 10 -20.47 8.73 -4.56
C LYS A 10 -19.29 9.37 -3.83
N ARG A 11 -19.59 10.19 -2.82
CA ARG A 11 -18.51 10.88 -2.10
C ARG A 11 -17.58 9.92 -1.39
N GLY A 12 -18.13 8.92 -0.72
CA GLY A 12 -17.31 7.90 -0.07
C GLY A 12 -16.54 7.08 -1.09
N GLU A 13 -17.20 6.73 -2.18
CA GLU A 13 -16.55 5.99 -3.26
C GLU A 13 -15.44 6.81 -3.91
N GLU A 14 -15.66 8.11 -4.12
CA GLU A 14 -14.64 8.98 -4.69
C GLU A 14 -13.41 9.08 -3.80
N ILE A 15 -13.61 9.27 -2.50
CA ILE A 15 -12.50 9.35 -1.55
C ILE A 15 -11.74 8.03 -1.56
N THR A 16 -12.46 6.92 -1.56
CA THR A 16 -11.85 5.58 -1.58
C THR A 16 -11.03 5.37 -2.85
N MET A 17 -11.59 5.71 -4.00
CA MET A 17 -10.87 5.57 -5.27
C MET A 17 -9.64 6.46 -5.33
N LYS A 18 -9.76 7.70 -4.87
CA LYS A 18 -8.61 8.61 -4.83
C LYS A 18 -7.53 8.09 -3.91
N TYR A 19 -7.92 7.49 -2.79
CA TYR A 19 -6.96 6.92 -1.87
C TYR A 19 -6.20 5.75 -2.51
N PHE A 20 -6.91 4.83 -3.14
CA PHE A 20 -6.26 3.69 -3.79
C PHE A 20 -5.39 4.12 -4.96
N ASP A 21 -5.85 5.07 -5.77
CA ASP A 21 -5.04 5.62 -6.86
C ASP A 21 -3.78 6.29 -6.31
N PHE A 22 -3.93 7.04 -5.23
CA PHE A 22 -2.79 7.68 -4.59
C PHE A 22 -1.78 6.64 -4.12
N LEU A 23 -2.25 5.57 -3.49
CA LEU A 23 -1.36 4.50 -3.01
C LEU A 23 -0.58 3.87 -4.15
N ASP A 24 -1.26 3.57 -5.26
CA ASP A 24 -0.59 2.97 -6.41
C ASP A 24 0.57 3.83 -6.90
N HIS A 25 0.31 5.11 -7.09
CA HIS A 25 1.34 6.04 -7.58
C HIS A 25 2.43 6.28 -6.54
N HIS A 26 2.04 6.45 -5.29
CA HIS A 26 2.99 6.76 -4.23
C HIS A 26 3.94 5.60 -3.95
N VAL A 27 3.43 4.39 -3.88
CA VAL A 27 4.28 3.22 -3.64
C VAL A 27 5.25 3.05 -4.81
N ASP A 28 4.79 3.23 -6.04
CA ASP A 28 5.67 3.19 -7.21
C ASP A 28 6.74 4.29 -7.15
N ASP A 29 6.37 5.49 -6.71
CA ASP A 29 7.32 6.59 -6.58
C ASP A 29 8.41 6.28 -5.57
N VAL A 30 8.06 5.67 -4.45
CA VAL A 30 9.05 5.29 -3.45
C VAL A 30 9.98 4.21 -4.00
N ILE A 31 9.43 3.18 -4.59
CA ILE A 31 10.22 2.05 -5.11
C ILE A 31 11.16 2.49 -6.21
N SER A 32 10.72 3.41 -7.07
CA SER A 32 11.54 3.90 -8.19
C SER A 32 12.55 4.97 -7.78
N GLY A 33 12.49 5.44 -6.53
CA GLY A 33 13.41 6.47 -6.04
C GLY A 33 12.99 7.88 -6.35
N ARG A 34 11.80 8.10 -6.91
CA ARG A 34 11.29 9.45 -7.15
C ARG A 34 10.92 10.16 -5.86
N THR A 35 10.67 9.41 -4.81
CA THR A 35 10.38 9.90 -3.47
C THR A 35 11.23 9.13 -2.47
N ASP A 36 11.75 9.82 -1.45
CA ASP A 36 12.70 9.22 -0.52
C ASP A 36 12.09 8.31 0.53
N GLU A 37 10.83 8.50 0.87
CA GLU A 37 10.21 7.69 1.91
C GLU A 37 8.70 7.65 1.77
N PHE A 38 8.08 6.70 2.48
CA PHE A 38 6.63 6.57 2.49
C PHE A 38 6.00 7.68 3.32
N MET A 39 4.94 8.28 2.78
CA MET A 39 4.16 9.29 3.50
C MET A 39 3.37 8.64 4.64
N GLU A 40 3.18 9.39 5.71
CA GLU A 40 2.30 8.95 6.78
C GLU A 40 0.85 9.21 6.37
N LEU A 41 -0.07 8.52 7.02
CA LEU A 41 -1.48 8.56 6.63
C LEU A 41 -2.07 9.97 6.72
N ASN A 42 -1.67 10.74 7.74
CA ASN A 42 -2.16 12.12 7.87
C ASN A 42 -1.67 13.00 6.72
N GLU A 43 -0.49 12.73 6.18
CA GLU A 43 0.04 13.46 5.03
C GLU A 43 -0.76 13.09 3.77
N ILE A 44 -1.10 11.83 3.62
CA ILE A 44 -1.93 11.38 2.49
C ILE A 44 -3.31 12.00 2.56
N ALA A 45 -3.91 12.04 3.75
CA ALA A 45 -5.21 12.67 3.94
C ALA A 45 -5.17 14.14 3.52
N SER A 46 -4.12 14.85 3.92
CA SER A 46 -3.93 16.25 3.51
C SER A 46 -3.84 16.39 2.00
N ALA A 47 -3.09 15.50 1.36
CA ALA A 47 -2.95 15.51 -0.09
C ALA A 47 -4.28 15.27 -0.79
N LEU A 48 -5.17 14.51 -0.17
CA LEU A 48 -6.50 14.25 -0.70
C LEU A 48 -7.54 15.29 -0.26
N ALA A 49 -7.10 16.31 0.47
CA ALA A 49 -7.95 17.40 0.96
C ALA A 49 -9.05 16.93 1.92
N VAL A 50 -8.75 15.93 2.74
CA VAL A 50 -9.66 15.45 3.78
C VAL A 50 -8.91 15.34 5.10
N SER A 51 -9.64 15.30 6.21
CA SER A 51 -9.00 15.10 7.51
C SER A 51 -8.60 13.63 7.66
N HIS A 52 -7.63 13.37 8.52
CA HIS A 52 -7.21 12.00 8.83
C HIS A 52 -8.40 11.16 9.32
N LYS A 53 -9.19 11.73 10.23
CA LYS A 53 -10.34 11.02 10.76
C LYS A 53 -11.37 10.72 9.68
N HIS A 54 -11.63 11.68 8.80
CA HIS A 54 -12.60 11.50 7.72
C HIS A 54 -12.16 10.40 6.76
N LEU A 55 -10.86 10.40 6.40
CA LEU A 55 -10.31 9.36 5.55
C LEU A 55 -10.46 7.99 6.21
N THR A 56 -10.06 7.87 7.48
CA THR A 56 -10.12 6.60 8.19
C THR A 56 -11.55 6.07 8.28
N ASP A 57 -12.49 6.92 8.67
CA ASP A 57 -13.88 6.52 8.81
C ASP A 57 -14.48 6.10 7.46
N THR A 58 -14.16 6.84 6.41
CA THR A 58 -14.67 6.57 5.08
C THR A 58 -14.15 5.24 4.53
N ILE A 59 -12.84 5.02 4.59
CA ILE A 59 -12.24 3.78 4.09
C ILE A 59 -12.76 2.59 4.88
N GLN A 60 -12.84 2.72 6.20
CA GLN A 60 -13.32 1.64 7.05
C GLN A 60 -14.77 1.29 6.73
N LYS A 61 -15.59 2.30 6.48
CA LYS A 61 -17.00 2.10 6.12
C LYS A 61 -17.14 1.47 4.74
N GLU A 62 -16.36 1.94 3.77
CA GLU A 62 -16.47 1.47 2.38
C GLU A 62 -15.81 0.10 2.16
N LYS A 63 -14.72 -0.18 2.85
CA LYS A 63 -13.90 -1.37 2.59
C LYS A 63 -13.73 -2.31 3.76
N GLY A 64 -14.23 -1.94 4.93
CA GLY A 64 -14.22 -2.82 6.09
C GLY A 64 -12.92 -2.91 6.87
N ASN A 65 -11.89 -2.15 6.47
CA ASN A 65 -10.60 -2.16 7.14
C ASN A 65 -10.02 -0.76 7.24
N HIS A 66 -9.10 -0.59 8.18
CA HIS A 66 -8.37 0.65 8.35
C HIS A 66 -7.55 0.97 7.08
N PRO A 67 -7.41 2.26 6.71
CA PRO A 67 -6.59 2.63 5.53
C PRO A 67 -5.19 2.04 5.53
N CYS A 68 -4.54 1.91 6.70
CA CYS A 68 -3.20 1.34 6.79
C CYS A 68 -3.14 -0.10 6.29
N HIS A 69 -4.21 -0.85 6.45
CA HIS A 69 -4.28 -2.22 5.95
C HIS A 69 -4.04 -2.25 4.43
N PHE A 70 -4.69 -1.37 3.70
CA PHE A 70 -4.57 -1.34 2.24
C PHE A 70 -3.23 -0.77 1.79
N TYR A 71 -2.68 0.15 2.56
CA TYR A 71 -1.36 0.70 2.31
C TYR A 71 -0.30 -0.42 2.40
N ASP A 72 -0.34 -1.16 3.51
CA ASP A 72 0.58 -2.29 3.73
C ASP A 72 0.40 -3.35 2.65
N GLU A 73 -0.85 -3.61 2.26
CA GLU A 73 -1.16 -4.58 1.21
C GLU A 73 -0.50 -4.19 -0.11
N LYS A 74 -0.55 -2.90 -0.47
CA LYS A 74 0.10 -2.41 -1.69
C LYS A 74 1.61 -2.59 -1.64
N ILE A 75 2.21 -2.29 -0.49
CA ILE A 75 3.64 -2.46 -0.31
C ILE A 75 4.02 -3.94 -0.46
N ILE A 76 3.24 -4.82 0.15
CA ILE A 76 3.49 -6.27 0.06
C ILE A 76 3.31 -6.78 -1.37
N GLU A 77 2.28 -6.31 -2.09
CA GLU A 77 2.08 -6.69 -3.49
C GLU A 77 3.29 -6.34 -4.35
N LYS A 78 3.82 -5.12 -4.17
CA LYS A 78 5.01 -4.69 -4.91
C LYS A 78 6.25 -5.49 -4.52
N ALA A 79 6.38 -5.81 -3.23
CA ALA A 79 7.48 -6.64 -2.76
C ALA A 79 7.42 -8.02 -3.41
N LYS A 80 6.25 -8.62 -3.47
CA LYS A 80 6.06 -9.93 -4.12
C LYS A 80 6.45 -9.86 -5.59
N ALA A 81 6.03 -8.81 -6.28
CA ALA A 81 6.35 -8.62 -7.70
C ALA A 81 7.86 -8.54 -7.92
N LEU A 82 8.57 -7.80 -7.07
CA LEU A 82 10.02 -7.69 -7.17
C LEU A 82 10.72 -9.01 -6.83
N LEU A 83 10.22 -9.73 -5.84
CA LEU A 83 10.81 -11.01 -5.46
C LEU A 83 10.69 -12.06 -6.55
N THR A 84 9.58 -12.08 -7.26
CA THR A 84 9.33 -13.09 -8.29
C THR A 84 9.71 -12.64 -9.69
N GLY A 85 9.69 -11.34 -9.94
CA GLY A 85 9.96 -10.79 -11.27
C GLY A 85 11.38 -10.34 -11.51
N THR A 86 12.23 -10.35 -10.49
CA THR A 86 13.62 -9.92 -10.61
C THR A 86 14.54 -10.87 -9.85
N THR A 87 15.84 -10.71 -10.10
CA THR A 87 16.87 -11.44 -9.36
C THR A 87 17.58 -10.54 -8.34
N LEU A 88 17.00 -9.38 -8.06
CA LEU A 88 17.60 -8.45 -7.11
C LEU A 88 17.76 -9.10 -5.74
N PRO A 89 18.87 -8.84 -5.04
CA PRO A 89 19.03 -9.33 -3.68
C PRO A 89 17.91 -8.82 -2.78
N ILE A 90 17.50 -9.63 -1.83
CA ILE A 90 16.42 -9.26 -0.92
C ILE A 90 16.72 -7.96 -0.18
N ALA A 91 17.97 -7.78 0.26
CA ALA A 91 18.40 -6.55 0.92
C ALA A 91 18.22 -5.33 0.01
N HIS A 92 18.47 -5.49 -1.28
CA HIS A 92 18.30 -4.43 -2.25
C HIS A 92 16.81 -4.05 -2.39
N ILE A 93 15.94 -5.07 -2.44
CA ILE A 93 14.50 -4.85 -2.49
C ILE A 93 14.02 -4.10 -1.24
N ALA A 94 14.50 -4.51 -0.07
CA ALA A 94 14.18 -3.82 1.17
C ALA A 94 14.56 -2.35 1.11
N MET A 95 15.75 -2.06 0.61
CA MET A 95 16.23 -0.69 0.50
C MET A 95 15.40 0.14 -0.48
N LYS A 96 14.97 -0.45 -1.58
CA LYS A 96 14.06 0.22 -2.52
C LYS A 96 12.75 0.63 -1.84
N MET A 97 12.34 -0.13 -0.86
CA MET A 97 11.13 0.16 -0.09
C MET A 97 11.41 0.96 1.17
N THR A 98 12.63 1.48 1.30
CA THR A 98 13.07 2.29 2.43
C THR A 98 13.02 1.56 3.78
N TYR A 99 13.07 0.24 3.75
CA TYR A 99 13.14 -0.58 4.95
C TYR A 99 14.54 -1.08 5.20
N ASP A 100 14.91 -1.16 6.48
CA ASP A 100 16.06 -1.97 6.89
C ASP A 100 15.76 -3.43 6.53
N PRO A 101 16.74 -4.20 6.00
CA PRO A 101 16.48 -5.58 5.58
C PRO A 101 15.84 -6.46 6.66
N SER A 102 16.27 -6.31 7.91
CA SER A 102 15.71 -7.07 9.02
C SER A 102 14.24 -6.73 9.24
N ASN A 103 13.92 -5.43 9.23
CA ASN A 103 12.54 -4.97 9.40
C ASN A 103 11.65 -5.37 8.23
N PHE A 104 12.22 -5.34 7.03
CA PHE A 104 11.48 -5.78 5.83
C PHE A 104 11.09 -7.25 5.95
N SER A 105 12.02 -8.10 6.35
CA SER A 105 11.75 -9.53 6.51
C SER A 105 10.66 -9.79 7.55
N LYS A 106 10.70 -9.08 8.66
CA LYS A 106 9.68 -9.21 9.71
C LYS A 106 8.31 -8.77 9.21
N PHE A 107 8.26 -7.64 8.52
CA PHE A 107 7.02 -7.11 7.97
C PHE A 107 6.44 -8.07 6.93
N PHE A 108 7.27 -8.54 6.01
CA PHE A 108 6.84 -9.46 4.96
C PHE A 108 6.31 -10.77 5.56
N LYS A 109 7.04 -11.33 6.53
CA LYS A 109 6.63 -12.57 7.17
C LYS A 109 5.32 -12.40 7.94
N LYS A 110 5.14 -11.27 8.60
CA LYS A 110 3.90 -10.98 9.32
C LYS A 110 2.69 -10.98 8.37
N TRP A 111 2.88 -10.43 7.17
CA TRP A 111 1.80 -10.33 6.19
C TRP A 111 1.54 -11.60 5.41
N THR A 112 2.58 -12.34 5.07
CA THR A 112 2.47 -13.49 4.16
C THR A 112 2.64 -14.84 4.83
N GLY A 113 3.18 -14.86 6.05
CA GLY A 113 3.53 -16.10 6.74
C GLY A 113 4.87 -16.68 6.32
N MET A 114 5.54 -16.06 5.37
CA MET A 114 6.82 -16.55 4.83
C MET A 114 7.86 -15.44 4.85
N THR A 115 9.13 -15.83 4.98
CA THR A 115 10.20 -14.84 4.78
C THR A 115 10.26 -14.50 3.29
N PRO A 116 10.86 -13.34 2.93
CA PRO A 116 11.03 -13.00 1.52
C PRO A 116 11.81 -14.06 0.75
N GLY A 117 12.84 -14.64 1.37
CA GLY A 117 13.63 -15.70 0.73
C GLY A 117 12.82 -16.95 0.47
N ASP A 118 12.05 -17.38 1.45
CA ASP A 118 11.18 -18.56 1.30
C ASP A 118 10.12 -18.31 0.23
N PHE A 119 9.54 -17.12 0.21
CA PHE A 119 8.56 -16.76 -0.80
C PHE A 119 9.16 -16.83 -2.20
N ARG A 120 10.33 -16.24 -2.39
CA ARG A 120 11.02 -16.27 -3.69
C ARG A 120 11.29 -17.69 -4.14
N ASN A 121 11.81 -18.52 -3.24
CA ASN A 121 12.15 -19.91 -3.56
C ASN A 121 10.92 -20.73 -3.91
N SER A 122 9.82 -20.54 -3.22
CA SER A 122 8.59 -21.29 -3.50
C SER A 122 7.97 -20.88 -4.83
N SER A 123 8.19 -19.64 -5.26
CA SER A 123 7.61 -19.11 -6.51
C SER A 123 8.41 -19.51 -7.74
N THR A 124 9.67 -19.93 -7.58
CA THR A 124 10.52 -20.28 -8.72
C THR A 124 10.44 -21.74 -9.13
N LYS A 125 9.58 -22.51 -8.50
CA LYS A 125 9.42 -23.92 -8.84
C LYS A 125 8.52 -24.18 -10.04
#